data_9f396e1e9c17a2ee84553a7b72e91e73
#
_entry.id   9f396e1e9c17a2ee84553a7b72e91e73
#
_cell.length_a   1.000
_cell.length_b   1.000
_cell.length_c   1.000
_cell.angle_alpha   90.00
_cell.angle_beta   90.00
_cell.angle_gamma   90.00
#
_symmetry.space_group_name_H-M   'P 1'
#
loop_
_entity.id
_entity.type
_entity.pdbx_description
1 polymer ?
#
loop_
_entity_poly.entity_id
_entity_poly.type
_entity_poly.pdbx_seq_one_letter_code
_entity_poly.pdbx_strand_id
1 'polypeptide(L)'
;MNDKKIDINVYSENFPNSEKVYVEGSKPNIRVPSRMIKQTATKLNDTIQENEPIYVYDTTGPYTDPKYDIDVTLGLKKTREEWIKDRADTEESKRSYLDTLKPNFDNAQYGISSRSRKAKSNKNVTQMHYAKQGIITSEMEYAAIRENIFHNRADHDNKITPEFVRDEIASGRAIIPSNINHPEIEPMIIGKNFLTNRTPSTAIFLISSL
;
A
#
# COMPACT_ATOMS: atom_id res chain seq x y z
N MET A 1 26.01 20.64 4.86
CA MET A 1 24.95 20.28 3.90
C MET A 1 23.66 20.80 4.46
N ASN A 2 22.97 21.70 3.74
CA ASN A 2 21.70 22.25 4.21
C ASN A 2 20.65 21.13 4.16
N ASP A 3 20.23 20.67 5.32
CA ASP A 3 19.04 19.81 5.46
C ASP A 3 17.82 20.60 5.00
N LYS A 4 17.49 20.50 3.71
CA LYS A 4 16.22 20.99 3.22
C LYS A 4 15.12 20.05 3.74
N LYS A 5 14.59 20.34 4.93
CA LYS A 5 13.31 19.78 5.35
C LYS A 5 12.31 20.12 4.25
N ILE A 6 11.64 19.09 3.72
CA ILE A 6 10.52 19.28 2.80
C ILE A 6 9.40 19.88 3.63
N ASP A 7 9.02 21.12 3.32
CA ASP A 7 7.92 21.78 4.01
C ASP A 7 6.58 21.21 3.49
N ILE A 8 6.02 20.28 4.26
CA ILE A 8 4.74 19.63 3.96
C ILE A 8 3.58 20.62 3.99
N ASN A 9 3.73 21.75 4.69
CA ASN A 9 2.70 22.77 4.77
C ASN A 9 2.41 23.41 3.39
N VAL A 10 3.42 23.50 2.53
CA VAL A 10 3.28 23.99 1.15
C VAL A 10 2.22 23.20 0.38
N TYR A 11 2.09 21.89 0.63
CA TYR A 11 1.09 21.07 -0.05
C TYR A 11 -0.34 21.37 0.41
N SER A 12 -0.54 21.55 1.70
CA SER A 12 -1.86 21.89 2.26
C SER A 12 -2.32 23.30 1.87
N GLU A 13 -1.38 24.24 1.73
CA GLU A 13 -1.67 25.61 1.27
C GLU A 13 -2.10 25.63 -0.20
N ASN A 14 -1.46 24.81 -1.06
CA ASN A 14 -1.79 24.75 -2.48
C ASN A 14 -3.08 23.96 -2.77
N PHE A 15 -3.48 23.04 -1.88
CA PHE A 15 -4.66 22.20 -2.04
C PHE A 15 -5.55 22.21 -0.80
N PRO A 16 -6.15 23.36 -0.43
CA PRO A 16 -6.87 23.53 0.83
C PRO A 16 -8.13 22.64 0.95
N ASN A 17 -8.68 22.20 -0.17
CA ASN A 17 -9.84 21.31 -0.21
C ASN A 17 -9.47 19.83 -0.18
N SER A 18 -8.19 19.50 -0.07
CA SER A 18 -7.68 18.13 -0.14
C SER A 18 -6.91 17.79 1.13
N GLU A 19 -7.35 16.75 1.82
CA GLU A 19 -6.75 16.29 3.08
C GLU A 19 -6.41 14.80 3.01
N LYS A 20 -5.23 14.43 3.56
CA LYS A 20 -4.86 13.03 3.72
C LYS A 20 -5.55 12.46 4.95
N VAL A 21 -6.29 11.39 4.75
CA VAL A 21 -6.96 10.63 5.81
C VAL A 21 -6.59 9.15 5.70
N TYR A 22 -6.80 8.38 6.75
CA TYR A 22 -6.53 6.96 6.75
C TYR A 22 -7.79 6.17 7.06
N VAL A 23 -8.00 5.08 6.32
CA VAL A 23 -8.99 4.07 6.64
C VAL A 23 -8.29 2.98 7.44
N GLU A 24 -8.73 2.78 8.68
CA GLU A 24 -8.14 1.81 9.60
C GLU A 24 -8.66 0.40 9.28
N GLY A 25 -7.77 -0.60 9.38
CA GLY A 25 -8.12 -2.01 9.28
C GLY A 25 -8.39 -2.66 10.63
N SER A 26 -8.41 -3.99 10.66
CA SER A 26 -8.62 -4.78 11.89
C SER A 26 -7.49 -4.65 12.91
N LYS A 27 -6.29 -4.28 12.46
CA LYS A 27 -5.11 -4.05 13.30
C LYS A 27 -4.64 -2.60 13.17
N PRO A 28 -4.06 -2.01 14.22
CA PRO A 28 -3.61 -0.61 14.23
C PRO A 28 -2.54 -0.28 13.15
N ASN A 29 -1.80 -1.29 12.71
CA ASN A 29 -0.77 -1.14 11.68
C ASN A 29 -1.29 -1.38 10.25
N ILE A 30 -2.59 -1.65 10.07
CA ILE A 30 -3.25 -1.70 8.76
C ILE A 30 -3.98 -0.37 8.57
N ARG A 31 -3.32 0.57 7.88
CA ARG A 31 -3.84 1.92 7.63
C ARG A 31 -3.71 2.23 6.16
N VAL A 32 -4.83 2.39 5.48
CA VAL A 32 -4.89 2.63 4.04
C VAL A 32 -5.05 4.12 3.77
N PRO A 33 -4.08 4.77 3.10
CA PRO A 33 -4.16 6.21 2.84
C PRO A 33 -5.23 6.54 1.83
N SER A 34 -6.02 7.56 2.13
CA SER A 34 -7.05 8.11 1.27
C SER A 34 -6.92 9.62 1.22
N ARG A 35 -7.25 10.19 0.08
CA ARG A 35 -7.37 11.63 -0.11
C ARG A 35 -8.84 12.00 -0.06
N MET A 36 -9.24 12.72 0.98
CA MET A 36 -10.55 13.33 1.11
C MET A 36 -10.55 14.66 0.36
N ILE A 37 -11.43 14.82 -0.61
CA ILE A 37 -11.56 16.03 -1.42
C ILE A 37 -12.92 16.68 -1.11
N LYS A 38 -12.90 17.83 -0.46
CA LYS A 38 -14.10 18.62 -0.15
C LYS A 38 -14.66 19.19 -1.43
N GLN A 39 -15.96 19.00 -1.65
CA GLN A 39 -16.67 19.59 -2.78
C GLN A 39 -17.30 20.93 -2.41
N THR A 40 -17.38 21.83 -3.38
CA THR A 40 -18.12 23.09 -3.22
C THR A 40 -19.61 22.78 -3.18
N ALA A 41 -20.35 23.46 -2.29
CA ALA A 41 -21.81 23.36 -2.21
C ALA A 41 -22.49 23.74 -3.53
N THR A 42 -23.50 22.98 -3.91
CA THR A 42 -24.31 23.28 -5.10
C THR A 42 -25.39 24.27 -4.75
N LYS A 43 -25.42 25.39 -5.48
CA LYS A 43 -26.51 26.38 -5.38
C LYS A 43 -27.59 26.05 -6.42
N LEU A 44 -28.75 25.63 -5.93
CA LEU A 44 -29.92 25.36 -6.76
C LEU A 44 -31.03 26.33 -6.40
N ASN A 45 -31.29 27.32 -7.27
CA ASN A 45 -32.19 28.43 -6.99
C ASN A 45 -31.80 29.13 -5.68
N ASP A 46 -32.71 29.16 -4.69
CA ASP A 46 -32.50 29.82 -3.38
C ASP A 46 -32.02 28.84 -2.29
N THR A 47 -31.74 27.57 -2.65
CA THR A 47 -31.25 26.53 -1.72
C THR A 47 -29.79 26.25 -1.96
N ILE A 48 -29.01 26.12 -0.88
CA ILE A 48 -27.63 25.69 -0.89
C ILE A 48 -27.63 24.24 -0.41
N GLN A 49 -27.11 23.33 -1.25
CA GLN A 49 -26.94 21.93 -0.91
C GLN A 49 -25.43 21.64 -0.71
N GLU A 50 -25.06 21.20 0.48
CA GLU A 50 -23.72 20.71 0.76
C GLU A 50 -23.50 19.39 0.02
N ASN A 51 -22.32 19.25 -0.58
CA ASN A 51 -21.93 18.04 -1.28
C ASN A 51 -21.01 17.19 -0.38
N GLU A 52 -21.21 15.89 -0.38
CA GLU A 52 -20.33 14.98 0.34
C GLU A 52 -18.91 14.96 -0.26
N PRO A 53 -17.86 14.81 0.56
CA PRO A 53 -16.50 14.74 0.06
C PRO A 53 -16.29 13.48 -0.80
N ILE A 54 -15.41 13.60 -1.79
CA ILE A 54 -14.95 12.47 -2.59
C ILE A 54 -13.71 11.87 -1.95
N TYR A 55 -13.65 10.54 -1.89
CA TYR A 55 -12.49 9.81 -1.41
C TYR A 55 -11.82 9.06 -2.55
N VAL A 56 -10.50 9.19 -2.65
CA VAL A 56 -9.67 8.46 -3.60
C VAL A 56 -8.45 7.90 -2.89
N TYR A 57 -7.90 6.80 -3.41
CA TYR A 57 -6.66 6.26 -2.85
C TYR A 57 -5.52 7.27 -2.99
N ASP A 58 -4.77 7.50 -1.91
CA ASP A 58 -3.68 8.48 -1.90
C ASP A 58 -2.35 7.81 -2.25
N THR A 59 -1.82 8.14 -3.43
CA THR A 59 -0.55 7.62 -3.95
C THR A 59 0.67 8.46 -3.58
N THR A 60 0.50 9.52 -2.78
CA THR A 60 1.59 10.44 -2.43
C THR A 60 2.58 9.88 -1.41
N GLY A 61 2.29 8.68 -0.85
CA GLY A 61 3.13 8.09 0.19
C GLY A 61 3.22 8.97 1.44
N PRO A 62 4.37 9.02 2.12
CA PRO A 62 4.53 9.82 3.34
C PRO A 62 4.67 11.32 3.08
N TYR A 63 4.89 11.75 1.82
CA TYR A 63 5.27 13.13 1.48
C TYR A 63 4.21 14.18 1.78
N THR A 64 2.96 13.79 1.95
CA THR A 64 1.84 14.67 2.28
C THR A 64 1.22 14.36 3.63
N ASP A 65 1.89 13.56 4.46
CA ASP A 65 1.45 13.26 5.83
C ASP A 65 2.16 14.20 6.81
N PRO A 66 1.44 15.15 7.44
CA PRO A 66 2.05 16.12 8.37
C PRO A 66 2.59 15.46 9.65
N LYS A 67 2.20 14.22 9.92
CA LYS A 67 2.66 13.46 11.10
C LYS A 67 3.91 12.62 10.82
N TYR A 68 4.38 12.60 9.57
CA TYR A 68 5.52 11.79 9.18
C TYR A 68 6.75 12.66 8.94
N ASP A 69 7.82 12.42 9.71
CA ASP A 69 9.11 13.07 9.47
C ASP A 69 9.84 12.30 8.35
N ILE A 70 10.10 13.01 7.24
CA ILE A 70 10.69 12.42 6.05
C ILE A 70 12.20 12.54 6.12
N ASP A 71 12.87 11.40 6.21
CA ASP A 71 14.31 11.28 6.05
C ASP A 71 14.60 10.48 4.77
N VAL A 72 15.06 11.17 3.74
CA VAL A 72 15.38 10.57 2.43
C VAL A 72 16.51 9.53 2.52
N THR A 73 17.35 9.60 3.56
CA THR A 73 18.45 8.64 3.76
C THR A 73 17.96 7.29 4.28
N LEU A 74 16.82 7.27 4.97
CA LEU A 74 16.21 6.06 5.50
C LEU A 74 15.29 5.35 4.49
N GLY A 75 14.99 6.03 3.36
CA GLY A 75 14.06 5.53 2.35
C GLY A 75 12.60 5.55 2.81
N LEU A 76 11.75 4.82 2.11
CA LEU A 76 10.32 4.75 2.41
C LEU A 76 10.03 3.92 3.65
N LYS A 77 8.96 4.26 4.38
CA LYS A 77 8.49 3.51 5.52
C LYS A 77 8.17 2.06 5.13
N LYS A 78 8.73 1.11 5.87
CA LYS A 78 8.52 -0.33 5.66
C LYS A 78 7.18 -0.78 6.25
N THR A 79 6.09 -0.35 5.65
CA THR A 79 4.70 -0.55 6.15
C THR A 79 4.38 -2.01 6.45
N ARG A 80 4.88 -2.96 5.62
CA ARG A 80 4.59 -4.38 5.74
C ARG A 80 5.61 -5.19 6.55
N GLU A 81 6.65 -4.55 7.09
CA GLU A 81 7.72 -5.25 7.81
C GLU A 81 7.20 -6.03 9.02
N GLU A 82 6.32 -5.40 9.81
CA GLU A 82 5.68 -6.05 10.97
C GLU A 82 4.79 -7.22 10.52
N TRP A 83 3.98 -7.06 9.49
CA TRP A 83 3.11 -8.12 8.99
C TRP A 83 3.89 -9.35 8.53
N ILE A 84 5.06 -9.13 7.90
CA ILE A 84 5.96 -10.20 7.46
C ILE A 84 6.59 -10.91 8.67
N LYS A 85 7.01 -10.15 9.69
CA LYS A 85 7.59 -10.69 10.93
C LYS A 85 6.58 -11.48 11.75
N ASP A 86 5.34 -10.98 11.88
CA ASP A 86 4.26 -11.61 12.65
C ASP A 86 3.90 -12.99 12.13
N ARG A 87 4.00 -13.23 10.84
CA ARG A 87 3.77 -14.55 10.25
C ARG A 87 4.80 -15.60 10.65
N ALA A 88 5.98 -15.17 11.12
CA ALA A 88 7.07 -16.02 11.63
C ALA A 88 7.55 -17.12 10.66
N ASP A 89 7.26 -17.02 9.38
CA ASP A 89 7.56 -18.00 8.32
C ASP A 89 8.76 -17.61 7.45
N THR A 90 9.40 -16.48 7.74
CA THR A 90 10.58 -15.97 7.06
C THR A 90 11.79 -15.93 7.99
N GLU A 91 12.98 -15.99 7.41
CA GLU A 91 14.26 -15.78 8.08
C GLU A 91 15.15 -14.86 7.25
N GLU A 92 16.14 -14.24 7.88
CA GLU A 92 17.14 -13.44 7.15
C GLU A 92 18.05 -14.36 6.33
N SER A 93 18.37 -13.95 5.11
CA SER A 93 19.34 -14.62 4.28
C SER A 93 20.74 -14.44 4.85
N LYS A 94 21.52 -15.53 4.88
CA LYS A 94 22.93 -15.46 5.31
C LYS A 94 23.82 -14.68 4.33
N ARG A 95 23.39 -14.54 3.07
CA ARG A 95 24.11 -13.78 2.03
C ARG A 95 23.29 -12.57 1.61
N SER A 96 23.89 -11.38 1.72
CA SER A 96 23.44 -10.21 0.99
C SER A 96 23.97 -10.30 -0.44
N TYR A 97 23.20 -9.90 -1.44
CA TYR A 97 23.69 -9.69 -2.81
C TYR A 97 24.89 -8.75 -2.81
N LEU A 98 24.91 -7.79 -1.91
CA LEU A 98 25.99 -6.80 -1.75
C LEU A 98 27.27 -7.41 -1.19
N ASP A 99 27.20 -8.46 -0.37
CA ASP A 99 28.39 -9.20 0.10
C ASP A 99 29.12 -9.88 -1.06
N THR A 100 28.47 -10.08 -2.21
CA THR A 100 29.06 -10.67 -3.40
C THR A 100 29.65 -9.66 -4.38
N LEU A 101 29.26 -8.37 -4.28
CA LEU A 101 29.65 -7.34 -5.25
C LEU A 101 31.00 -6.68 -4.93
N LYS A 102 31.27 -6.34 -3.68
CA LYS A 102 32.59 -5.81 -3.24
C LYS A 102 32.75 -5.96 -1.73
N PRO A 103 33.90 -6.49 -1.24
CA PRO A 103 34.15 -6.64 0.20
C PRO A 103 34.30 -5.30 0.97
N ASN A 104 34.42 -4.18 0.27
CA ASN A 104 34.61 -2.85 0.87
C ASN A 104 33.46 -1.89 0.58
N PHE A 105 32.29 -2.38 0.19
CA PHE A 105 31.12 -1.53 -0.04
C PHE A 105 30.47 -1.20 1.30
N ASP A 106 30.54 0.06 1.71
CA ASP A 106 29.86 0.50 2.93
C ASP A 106 28.37 0.65 2.69
N ASN A 107 27.62 -0.41 3.04
CA ASN A 107 26.19 -0.47 2.88
C ASN A 107 25.44 0.60 3.69
N ALA A 108 26.03 1.06 4.79
CA ALA A 108 25.47 2.10 5.64
C ALA A 108 25.41 3.45 4.94
N GLN A 109 26.39 3.75 4.08
CA GLN A 109 26.44 5.00 3.33
C GLN A 109 25.29 5.16 2.31
N TYR A 110 24.70 4.03 1.87
CA TYR A 110 23.62 4.02 0.88
C TYR A 110 22.25 3.64 1.47
N GLY A 111 22.13 3.63 2.79
CA GLY A 111 20.86 3.29 3.48
C GLY A 111 20.42 1.84 3.33
N ILE A 112 21.27 0.96 2.79
CA ILE A 112 20.96 -0.46 2.58
C ILE A 112 21.30 -1.22 3.87
N SER A 113 20.45 -1.08 4.88
CA SER A 113 20.70 -1.64 6.22
C SER A 113 20.06 -3.00 6.47
N SER A 114 19.23 -3.51 5.56
CA SER A 114 18.50 -4.76 5.80
C SER A 114 19.00 -5.90 4.92
N ARG A 115 19.28 -7.04 5.53
CA ARG A 115 19.50 -8.29 4.81
C ARG A 115 18.20 -8.74 4.16
N SER A 116 18.32 -9.35 2.97
CA SER A 116 17.16 -9.95 2.32
C SER A 116 16.55 -11.07 3.18
N ARG A 117 15.25 -11.23 3.10
CA ARG A 117 14.53 -12.32 3.76
C ARG A 117 14.20 -13.42 2.76
N LYS A 118 14.13 -14.64 3.25
CA LYS A 118 13.68 -15.83 2.51
C LYS A 118 12.69 -16.62 3.36
N ALA A 119 11.91 -17.48 2.71
CA ALA A 119 11.08 -18.43 3.45
C ALA A 119 11.95 -19.37 4.29
N LYS A 120 11.48 -19.71 5.50
CA LYS A 120 12.06 -20.78 6.31
C LYS A 120 11.93 -22.12 5.58
N SER A 121 12.75 -23.10 5.98
CA SER A 121 12.65 -24.45 5.45
C SER A 121 11.21 -24.98 5.55
N ASN A 122 10.71 -25.58 4.48
CA ASN A 122 9.35 -26.13 4.36
C ASN A 122 8.20 -25.09 4.53
N LYS A 123 8.48 -23.80 4.39
CA LYS A 123 7.47 -22.73 4.38
C LYS A 123 7.35 -22.11 2.99
N ASN A 124 6.15 -21.63 2.68
CA ASN A 124 5.87 -20.88 1.47
C ASN A 124 5.21 -19.55 1.87
N VAL A 125 5.71 -18.44 1.32
CA VAL A 125 5.34 -17.07 1.70
C VAL A 125 4.54 -16.35 0.60
N THR A 126 3.99 -17.11 -0.34
CA THR A 126 3.17 -16.51 -1.41
C THR A 126 1.74 -16.25 -0.94
N GLN A 127 1.13 -15.17 -1.40
CA GLN A 127 -0.28 -14.86 -1.08
C GLN A 127 -1.22 -15.99 -1.52
N MET A 128 -0.92 -16.65 -2.65
CA MET A 128 -1.65 -17.84 -3.13
C MET A 128 -1.60 -18.98 -2.11
N HIS A 129 -0.46 -19.21 -1.48
CA HIS A 129 -0.30 -20.28 -0.48
C HIS A 129 -1.19 -20.02 0.74
N TYR A 130 -1.16 -18.80 1.28
CA TYR A 130 -2.01 -18.43 2.42
C TYR A 130 -3.48 -18.53 2.05
N ALA A 131 -3.88 -18.02 0.88
CA ALA A 131 -5.24 -18.05 0.40
C ALA A 131 -5.78 -19.49 0.30
N LYS A 132 -5.01 -20.42 -0.27
CA LYS A 132 -5.38 -21.84 -0.36
C LYS A 132 -5.50 -22.53 0.99
N GLN A 133 -4.87 -22.00 2.03
CA GLN A 133 -5.02 -22.48 3.41
C GLN A 133 -6.17 -21.80 4.17
N GLY A 134 -6.93 -20.92 3.50
CA GLY A 134 -8.00 -20.16 4.13
C GLY A 134 -7.54 -19.00 5.00
N ILE A 135 -6.23 -18.66 4.95
CA ILE A 135 -5.63 -17.59 5.76
C ILE A 135 -5.82 -16.26 5.06
N ILE A 136 -6.40 -15.29 5.78
CA ILE A 136 -6.48 -13.90 5.35
C ILE A 136 -5.24 -13.17 5.88
N THR A 137 -4.43 -12.62 4.99
CA THR A 137 -3.24 -11.85 5.34
C THR A 137 -3.57 -10.38 5.49
N SER A 138 -2.71 -9.62 6.17
CA SER A 138 -2.83 -8.16 6.27
C SER A 138 -2.79 -7.49 4.90
N GLU A 139 -2.07 -8.06 3.94
CA GLU A 139 -2.05 -7.60 2.55
C GLU A 139 -3.40 -7.78 1.86
N MET A 140 -4.14 -8.86 2.13
CA MET A 140 -5.48 -9.08 1.57
C MET A 140 -6.50 -8.11 2.16
N GLU A 141 -6.43 -7.87 3.46
CA GLU A 141 -7.27 -6.87 4.13
C GLU A 141 -7.00 -5.46 3.62
N TYR A 142 -5.72 -5.08 3.53
CA TYR A 142 -5.32 -3.79 2.97
C TYR A 142 -5.86 -3.60 1.54
N ALA A 143 -5.73 -4.61 0.69
CA ALA A 143 -6.24 -4.58 -0.68
C ALA A 143 -7.77 -4.44 -0.72
N ALA A 144 -8.51 -5.13 0.15
CA ALA A 144 -9.95 -5.00 0.25
C ALA A 144 -10.38 -3.58 0.63
N ILE A 145 -9.73 -2.98 1.63
CA ILE A 145 -9.98 -1.59 2.04
C ILE A 145 -9.69 -0.63 0.89
N ARG A 146 -8.56 -0.81 0.22
CA ARG A 146 -8.14 0.02 -0.92
C ARG A 146 -9.14 0.00 -2.06
N GLU A 147 -9.65 -1.18 -2.44
CA GLU A 147 -10.68 -1.33 -3.47
C GLU A 147 -11.97 -0.59 -3.09
N ASN A 148 -12.37 -0.63 -1.81
CA ASN A 148 -13.59 0.02 -1.33
C ASN A 148 -13.50 1.56 -1.27
N ILE A 149 -12.29 2.15 -1.20
CA ILE A 149 -12.13 3.61 -1.23
C ILE A 149 -12.71 4.18 -2.52
N PHE A 150 -12.51 3.51 -3.67
CA PHE A 150 -13.06 3.93 -4.95
C PHE A 150 -14.57 3.70 -5.07
N HIS A 151 -15.12 2.80 -4.25
CA HIS A 151 -16.55 2.47 -4.21
C HIS A 151 -17.33 3.29 -3.17
N ASN A 152 -16.85 4.47 -2.80
CA ASN A 152 -17.57 5.41 -1.91
C ASN A 152 -18.93 5.87 -2.49
N ARG A 153 -19.50 5.07 -3.38
CA ARG A 153 -20.85 5.18 -3.85
C ARG A 153 -21.74 4.34 -2.94
N ALA A 154 -22.90 4.87 -2.66
CA ALA A 154 -23.96 4.34 -1.79
C ALA A 154 -24.40 2.87 -1.98
N ASP A 155 -23.68 2.08 -2.75
CA ASP A 155 -23.91 0.68 -3.04
C ASP A 155 -23.20 -0.20 -2.00
N HIS A 156 -23.83 -0.32 -0.82
CA HIS A 156 -23.36 -1.22 0.24
C HIS A 156 -23.34 -2.70 -0.18
N ASP A 157 -24.05 -3.05 -1.25
CA ASP A 157 -24.23 -4.45 -1.68
C ASP A 157 -23.03 -5.04 -2.43
N ASN A 158 -22.08 -4.22 -2.87
CA ASN A 158 -20.90 -4.66 -3.65
C ASN A 158 -19.56 -4.43 -2.93
N LYS A 159 -19.56 -4.42 -1.60
CA LYS A 159 -18.34 -4.22 -0.82
C LYS A 159 -17.38 -5.40 -0.98
N ILE A 160 -16.13 -5.11 -1.36
CA ILE A 160 -15.05 -6.09 -1.40
C ILE A 160 -14.63 -6.43 0.04
N THR A 161 -14.72 -7.70 0.43
CA THR A 161 -14.29 -8.17 1.75
C THR A 161 -12.93 -8.86 1.68
N PRO A 162 -12.18 -8.95 2.80
CA PRO A 162 -10.93 -9.71 2.83
C PRO A 162 -11.10 -11.19 2.46
N GLU A 163 -12.25 -11.78 2.79
CA GLU A 163 -12.62 -13.15 2.41
C GLU A 163 -12.77 -13.29 0.90
N PHE A 164 -13.45 -12.33 0.27
CA PHE A 164 -13.58 -12.31 -1.18
C PHE A 164 -12.24 -12.21 -1.87
N VAL A 165 -11.34 -11.32 -1.38
CA VAL A 165 -9.96 -11.19 -1.87
C VAL A 165 -9.22 -12.52 -1.76
N ARG A 166 -9.27 -13.18 -0.59
CA ARG A 166 -8.68 -14.50 -0.38
C ARG A 166 -9.18 -15.53 -1.39
N ASP A 167 -10.50 -15.61 -1.59
CA ASP A 167 -11.11 -16.62 -2.45
C ASP A 167 -10.78 -16.41 -3.92
N GLU A 168 -10.69 -15.16 -4.36
CA GLU A 168 -10.24 -14.80 -5.71
C GLU A 168 -8.77 -15.18 -5.94
N ILE A 169 -7.90 -14.97 -4.93
CA ILE A 169 -6.51 -15.39 -5.00
C ILE A 169 -6.39 -16.91 -4.97
N ALA A 170 -7.12 -17.60 -4.07
CA ALA A 170 -7.10 -19.05 -3.95
C ALA A 170 -7.51 -19.76 -5.25
N SER A 171 -8.47 -19.18 -5.96
CA SER A 171 -8.96 -19.69 -7.25
C SER A 171 -8.08 -19.29 -8.45
N GLY A 172 -7.03 -18.49 -8.24
CA GLY A 172 -6.12 -18.04 -9.30
C GLY A 172 -6.68 -16.94 -10.20
N ARG A 173 -7.79 -16.26 -9.79
CA ARG A 173 -8.39 -15.16 -10.56
C ARG A 173 -7.82 -13.79 -10.21
N ALA A 174 -7.04 -13.70 -9.12
CA ALA A 174 -6.39 -12.48 -8.68
C ALA A 174 -5.01 -12.74 -8.07
N ILE A 175 -4.17 -11.71 -8.06
CA ILE A 175 -2.84 -11.71 -7.44
C ILE A 175 -2.62 -10.42 -6.65
N ILE A 176 -1.85 -10.51 -5.56
CA ILE A 176 -1.27 -9.35 -4.86
C ILE A 176 0.25 -9.43 -5.04
N PRO A 177 0.86 -8.55 -5.86
CA PRO A 177 2.31 -8.52 -6.06
C PRO A 177 3.01 -7.89 -4.84
N SER A 178 3.26 -8.71 -3.80
CA SER A 178 3.81 -8.27 -2.51
C SER A 178 5.08 -9.04 -2.18
N ASN A 179 6.23 -8.56 -2.69
CA ASN A 179 7.53 -9.14 -2.37
C ASN A 179 7.88 -8.89 -0.89
N ILE A 180 8.35 -9.92 -0.19
CA ILE A 180 8.78 -9.84 1.23
C ILE A 180 10.04 -8.98 1.42
N ASN A 181 10.82 -8.77 0.36
CA ASN A 181 12.03 -7.95 0.39
C ASN A 181 11.79 -6.48 0.01
N HIS A 182 10.55 -6.13 -0.31
CA HIS A 182 10.09 -4.77 -0.55
C HIS A 182 8.92 -4.43 0.39
N PRO A 183 9.16 -4.39 1.71
CA PRO A 183 8.11 -4.16 2.71
C PRO A 183 7.51 -2.75 2.66
N GLU A 184 8.14 -1.82 1.95
CA GLU A 184 7.68 -0.45 1.69
C GLU A 184 6.53 -0.39 0.66
N ILE A 185 6.38 -1.42 -0.18
CA ILE A 185 5.33 -1.44 -1.21
C ILE A 185 3.97 -1.63 -0.56
N GLU A 186 3.05 -0.70 -0.86
CA GLU A 186 1.66 -0.79 -0.45
C GLU A 186 0.92 -1.84 -1.29
N PRO A 187 0.19 -2.77 -0.64
CA PRO A 187 -0.52 -3.81 -1.37
C PRO A 187 -1.56 -3.29 -2.34
N MET A 188 -1.60 -3.89 -3.51
CA MET A 188 -2.68 -3.74 -4.49
C MET A 188 -3.09 -5.11 -5.01
N ILE A 189 -4.33 -5.25 -5.45
CA ILE A 189 -4.81 -6.47 -6.07
C ILE A 189 -5.03 -6.26 -7.56
N ILE A 190 -4.66 -7.26 -8.34
CA ILE A 190 -4.87 -7.31 -9.79
C ILE A 190 -5.70 -8.55 -10.09
N GLY A 191 -6.86 -8.37 -10.69
CA GLY A 191 -7.74 -9.51 -10.98
C GLY A 191 -9.04 -9.11 -11.67
N LYS A 192 -9.72 -10.11 -12.23
CA LYS A 192 -10.92 -9.93 -13.06
C LYS A 192 -12.03 -9.13 -12.36
N ASN A 193 -12.19 -9.32 -11.06
CA ASN A 193 -13.28 -8.75 -10.27
C ASN A 193 -12.86 -7.49 -9.47
N PHE A 194 -11.71 -6.90 -9.81
CA PHE A 194 -11.14 -5.73 -9.15
C PHE A 194 -10.94 -4.58 -10.11
N LEU A 195 -10.78 -3.37 -9.60
CA LEU A 195 -10.69 -2.14 -10.40
C LEU A 195 -9.50 -2.16 -11.36
N THR A 196 -8.37 -2.71 -10.93
CA THR A 196 -7.12 -2.72 -11.70
C THR A 196 -7.19 -3.55 -13.00
N ASN A 197 -8.20 -4.40 -13.16
CA ASN A 197 -8.39 -5.18 -14.41
C ASN A 197 -9.35 -4.53 -15.42
N ARG A 198 -9.99 -3.42 -15.07
CA ARG A 198 -10.95 -2.77 -15.97
C ARG A 198 -10.29 -1.93 -17.09
N THR A 199 -8.96 -1.75 -17.02
CA THR A 199 -8.18 -1.06 -18.06
C THR A 199 -7.02 -1.95 -18.51
N PRO A 200 -7.21 -2.78 -19.56
CA PRO A 200 -6.19 -3.74 -19.99
C PRO A 200 -4.87 -3.12 -20.47
N SER A 201 -4.85 -1.83 -20.79
CA SER A 201 -3.67 -1.15 -21.35
C SER A 201 -2.68 -0.61 -20.29
N THR A 202 -3.10 -0.40 -19.05
CA THR A 202 -2.24 0.23 -18.03
C THR A 202 -1.50 -0.80 -17.15
N ALA A 203 -2.04 -2.01 -16.99
CA ALA A 203 -1.44 -3.06 -16.16
C ALA A 203 -0.16 -3.65 -16.78
N ILE A 204 0.01 -3.61 -18.09
CA ILE A 204 1.18 -4.18 -18.78
C ILE A 204 2.43 -3.30 -18.59
N PHE A 205 2.28 -1.99 -18.41
CA PHE A 205 3.41 -1.07 -18.22
C PHE A 205 4.08 -1.16 -16.86
N LEU A 206 3.37 -1.59 -15.82
CA LEU A 206 3.93 -1.69 -14.46
C LEU A 206 4.73 -2.97 -14.19
N ILE A 207 4.59 -4.00 -15.03
CA ILE A 207 5.31 -5.27 -14.87
C ILE A 207 6.65 -5.26 -15.62
N SER A 208 6.83 -4.39 -16.61
CA SER A 208 8.05 -4.33 -17.42
C SER A 208 9.15 -3.40 -16.88
N SER A 209 8.92 -2.73 -15.73
CA SER A 209 9.88 -1.82 -15.11
C SER A 209 10.34 -2.26 -13.70
N LEU A 210 10.21 -3.56 -13.40
CA LEU A 210 10.75 -4.17 -12.18
C LEU A 210 11.88 -5.15 -12.53
#